data_dc7701d32448d779f265741c35856d05
#
_entry.id   dc7701d32448d779f265741c35856d05
#
_cell.length_a   1.000
_cell.length_b   1.000
_cell.length_c   1.000
_cell.angle_alpha   90.00
_cell.angle_beta   90.00
_cell.angle_gamma   90.00
#
_symmetry.space_group_name_H-M   'P 1'
#
loop_
_entity.id
_entity.type
_entity.pdbx_description
1 polymer ?
#
loop_
_entity_poly.entity_id
_entity_poly.type
_entity_poly.pdbx_seq_one_letter_code
_entity_poly.pdbx_strand_id
1 'polypeptide(L)'
;SITDGQIFLDTDIFNSGIRPAVDVGISVSRVGGNAQIKAMKSIAGMLRLDLAQFRELEAFAKFGSDLDETTQKQLTRGRIMVEILKQNQYAPMPIEKQVVIIYAGLNGYLDATELDKVTIFETELLEYIAVNQSAIFDEIKNSGKLEEKNEGNLKGILDEFVKTFNA
;
A
#
# COMPACT_ATOMS: atom_id res chain seq x y z
N SER A 1 22.03 -21.77 5.62
CA SER A 1 21.76 -20.42 6.14
C SER A 1 21.24 -20.56 7.57
N ILE A 2 21.79 -19.79 8.49
CA ILE A 2 21.38 -19.77 9.89
C ILE A 2 20.15 -18.90 10.09
N THR A 3 19.91 -17.95 9.19
CA THR A 3 18.81 -17.00 9.27
C THR A 3 17.72 -17.29 8.22
N ASP A 4 16.49 -16.90 8.54
CA ASP A 4 15.34 -16.98 7.62
C ASP A 4 15.44 -16.03 6.41
N GLY A 5 16.13 -14.95 6.60
CA GLY A 5 16.32 -13.87 5.66
C GLY A 5 16.90 -12.65 6.36
N GLN A 6 16.85 -11.52 5.69
CA GLN A 6 17.38 -10.26 6.21
C GLN A 6 16.46 -9.12 5.80
N ILE A 7 16.23 -8.20 6.72
CA ILE A 7 15.55 -6.92 6.45
C ILE A 7 16.63 -5.84 6.47
N PHE A 8 16.88 -5.24 5.31
CA PHE A 8 17.90 -4.19 5.15
C PHE A 8 17.28 -2.82 5.39
N LEU A 9 17.91 -2.04 6.27
CA LEU A 9 17.62 -0.63 6.46
C LEU A 9 18.68 0.19 5.74
N ASP A 10 18.25 1.18 4.99
CA ASP A 10 19.10 2.00 4.15
C ASP A 10 19.09 3.47 4.61
N THR A 11 20.29 4.09 4.68
CA THR A 11 20.45 5.46 5.17
C THR A 11 19.90 6.48 4.18
N ASP A 12 20.02 6.25 2.86
CA ASP A 12 19.54 7.18 1.84
C ASP A 12 18.01 7.15 1.80
N ILE A 13 17.40 5.97 1.95
CA ILE A 13 15.96 5.82 2.11
C ILE A 13 15.48 6.56 3.36
N PHE A 14 16.20 6.44 4.50
CA PHE A 14 15.87 7.16 5.72
C PHE A 14 15.93 8.69 5.54
N ASN A 15 17.00 9.17 4.92
CA ASN A 15 17.23 10.61 4.70
C ASN A 15 16.24 11.19 3.68
N SER A 16 15.70 10.39 2.76
CA SER A 16 14.62 10.78 1.84
C SER A 16 13.25 10.91 2.51
N GLY A 17 13.15 10.61 3.82
CA GLY A 17 11.91 10.72 4.59
C GLY A 17 11.02 9.47 4.53
N ILE A 18 11.50 8.37 3.96
CA ILE A 18 10.78 7.09 3.94
C ILE A 18 11.12 6.33 5.22
N ARG A 19 10.12 6.17 6.10
CA ARG A 19 10.26 5.50 7.40
C ARG A 19 9.08 4.56 7.64
N PRO A 20 9.34 3.25 7.94
CA PRO A 20 10.66 2.62 8.13
C PRO A 20 11.48 2.59 6.84
N ALA A 21 12.79 2.76 6.96
CA ALA A 21 13.73 2.86 5.84
C ALA A 21 14.12 1.47 5.28
N VAL A 22 13.14 0.62 5.02
CA VAL A 22 13.35 -0.74 4.54
C VAL A 22 13.59 -0.74 3.04
N ASP A 23 14.72 -1.30 2.61
CA ASP A 23 14.91 -1.62 1.21
C ASP A 23 14.13 -2.90 0.85
N VAL A 24 12.97 -2.70 0.23
CA VAL A 24 12.06 -3.79 -0.15
C VAL A 24 12.64 -4.66 -1.27
N GLY A 25 13.56 -4.12 -2.07
CA GLY A 25 14.16 -4.81 -3.21
C GLY A 25 15.06 -5.97 -2.80
N ILE A 26 15.86 -5.76 -1.76
CA ILE A 26 16.85 -6.73 -1.29
C ILE A 26 16.46 -7.44 0.01
N SER A 27 15.41 -6.96 0.69
CA SER A 27 14.92 -7.58 1.93
C SER A 27 14.12 -8.83 1.64
N VAL A 28 14.37 -9.90 2.41
CA VAL A 28 13.68 -11.19 2.30
C VAL A 28 13.38 -11.74 3.67
N SER A 29 12.16 -12.20 3.89
CA SER A 29 11.78 -13.03 5.04
C SER A 29 10.85 -14.15 4.56
N ARG A 30 11.33 -15.41 4.62
CA ARG A 30 10.54 -16.57 4.21
C ARG A 30 9.49 -16.92 5.25
N VAL A 31 9.84 -16.90 6.53
CA VAL A 31 8.89 -17.13 7.63
C VAL A 31 7.84 -16.03 7.67
N GLY A 32 8.25 -14.76 7.60
CA GLY A 32 7.33 -13.63 7.55
C GLY A 32 6.36 -13.72 6.35
N GLY A 33 6.88 -14.06 5.16
CA GLY A 33 6.04 -14.27 3.98
C GLY A 33 5.05 -15.44 4.16
N ASN A 34 5.44 -16.51 4.83
CA ASN A 34 4.57 -17.65 5.10
C ASN A 34 3.53 -17.37 6.20
N ALA A 35 3.87 -16.51 7.16
CA ALA A 35 2.98 -16.11 8.24
C ALA A 35 1.86 -15.15 7.79
N GLN A 36 1.99 -14.50 6.62
CA GLN A 36 0.95 -13.62 6.08
C GLN A 36 -0.37 -14.37 5.86
N ILE A 37 -1.49 -13.73 6.20
CA ILE A 37 -2.82 -14.19 5.80
C ILE A 37 -2.96 -14.17 4.28
N LYS A 38 -3.88 -14.96 3.73
CA LYS A 38 -4.06 -15.07 2.27
C LYS A 38 -4.41 -13.75 1.62
N ALA A 39 -5.22 -12.91 2.28
CA ALA A 39 -5.56 -11.56 1.82
C ALA A 39 -4.29 -10.71 1.61
N MET A 40 -3.38 -10.69 2.58
CA MET A 40 -2.12 -9.96 2.44
C MET A 40 -1.23 -10.56 1.34
N LYS A 41 -1.12 -11.89 1.28
CA LYS A 41 -0.33 -12.55 0.21
C LYS A 41 -0.80 -12.20 -1.18
N SER A 42 -2.13 -12.11 -1.40
CA SER A 42 -2.69 -11.80 -2.72
C SER A 42 -2.31 -10.39 -3.22
N ILE A 43 -2.21 -9.42 -2.31
CA ILE A 43 -1.88 -8.04 -2.66
C ILE A 43 -0.38 -7.73 -2.59
N ALA A 44 0.36 -8.38 -1.68
CA ALA A 44 1.78 -8.11 -1.47
C ALA A 44 2.66 -8.43 -2.69
N GLY A 45 2.27 -9.43 -3.48
CA GLY A 45 2.96 -9.77 -4.72
C GLY A 45 2.87 -8.66 -5.76
N MET A 46 1.67 -8.11 -5.97
CA MET A 46 1.44 -6.96 -6.86
C MET A 46 2.16 -5.71 -6.35
N LEU A 47 2.04 -5.42 -5.06
CA LEU A 47 2.73 -4.29 -4.43
C LEU A 47 4.25 -4.32 -4.68
N ARG A 48 4.90 -5.48 -4.51
CA ARG A 48 6.34 -5.60 -4.76
C ARG A 48 6.69 -5.37 -6.22
N LEU A 49 5.89 -5.88 -7.14
CA LEU A 49 6.08 -5.68 -8.57
C LEU A 49 5.94 -4.20 -8.95
N ASP A 50 4.88 -3.56 -8.48
CA ASP A 50 4.63 -2.14 -8.76
C ASP A 50 5.74 -1.24 -8.19
N LEU A 51 6.22 -1.53 -6.98
CA LEU A 51 7.34 -0.79 -6.38
C LEU A 51 8.67 -1.01 -7.13
N ALA A 52 8.92 -2.22 -7.64
CA ALA A 52 10.10 -2.48 -8.46
C ALA A 52 10.04 -1.70 -9.78
N GLN A 53 8.91 -1.73 -10.47
CA GLN A 53 8.69 -0.95 -11.69
C GLN A 53 8.80 0.56 -11.43
N PHE A 54 8.20 1.04 -10.34
CA PHE A 54 8.31 2.44 -9.93
C PHE A 54 9.76 2.89 -9.77
N ARG A 55 10.61 2.10 -9.09
CA ARG A 55 12.02 2.44 -8.90
C ARG A 55 12.79 2.53 -10.22
N GLU A 56 12.53 1.61 -11.14
CA GLU A 56 13.14 1.65 -12.49
C GLU A 56 12.69 2.89 -13.26
N LEU A 57 11.39 3.19 -13.26
CA LEU A 57 10.84 4.36 -13.91
C LEU A 57 11.32 5.67 -13.28
N GLU A 58 11.42 5.73 -11.96
CA GLU A 58 11.92 6.92 -11.24
C GLU A 58 13.38 7.20 -11.57
N ALA A 59 14.21 6.16 -11.66
CA ALA A 59 15.60 6.30 -12.09
C ALA A 59 15.69 6.83 -13.54
N PHE A 60 14.84 6.29 -14.43
CA PHE A 60 14.79 6.73 -15.83
C PHE A 60 14.25 8.16 -15.97
N ALA A 61 13.22 8.52 -15.21
CA ALA A 61 12.59 9.84 -15.24
C ALA A 61 13.55 10.99 -14.85
N LYS A 62 14.59 10.70 -14.07
CA LYS A 62 15.64 11.69 -13.73
C LYS A 62 16.47 12.10 -14.94
N PHE A 63 16.50 11.30 -16.01
CA PHE A 63 17.32 11.53 -17.21
C PHE A 63 16.51 11.94 -18.45
N GLY A 64 15.18 11.85 -18.42
CA GLY A 64 14.28 12.14 -19.55
C GLY A 64 13.24 13.20 -19.23
N SER A 65 12.97 14.10 -20.19
CA SER A 65 12.06 15.22 -20.02
C SER A 65 10.62 14.94 -20.47
N ASP A 66 10.40 13.98 -21.38
CA ASP A 66 9.09 13.72 -21.97
C ASP A 66 8.63 12.29 -21.64
N LEU A 67 7.85 12.17 -20.58
CA LEU A 67 7.22 10.92 -20.18
C LEU A 67 5.80 10.86 -20.75
N ASP A 68 5.41 9.74 -21.34
CA ASP A 68 4.06 9.50 -21.75
C ASP A 68 3.09 9.42 -20.55
N GLU A 69 1.80 9.60 -20.81
CA GLU A 69 0.77 9.65 -19.79
C GLU A 69 0.71 8.36 -18.94
N THR A 70 0.96 7.21 -19.55
CA THR A 70 0.94 5.92 -18.87
C THR A 70 2.08 5.83 -17.85
N THR A 71 3.27 6.23 -18.26
CA THR A 71 4.46 6.27 -17.40
C THR A 71 4.27 7.29 -16.25
N GLN A 72 3.65 8.44 -16.53
CA GLN A 72 3.33 9.41 -15.48
C GLN A 72 2.35 8.85 -14.44
N LYS A 73 1.31 8.13 -14.88
CA LYS A 73 0.35 7.46 -13.97
C LYS A 73 1.04 6.39 -13.11
N GLN A 74 1.93 5.59 -13.70
CA GLN A 74 2.69 4.59 -12.96
C GLN A 74 3.61 5.23 -11.91
N LEU A 75 4.28 6.34 -12.25
CA LEU A 75 5.10 7.09 -11.30
C LEU A 75 4.27 7.70 -10.16
N THR A 76 3.11 8.27 -10.46
CA THR A 76 2.20 8.83 -9.46
C THR A 76 1.73 7.73 -8.50
N ARG A 77 1.26 6.61 -9.03
CA ARG A 77 0.84 5.46 -8.22
C ARG A 77 1.97 4.91 -7.36
N GLY A 78 3.17 4.76 -7.93
CA GLY A 78 4.34 4.31 -7.18
C GLY A 78 4.69 5.23 -6.00
N ARG A 79 4.62 6.55 -6.18
CA ARG A 79 4.81 7.53 -5.10
C ARG A 79 3.75 7.40 -4.01
N ILE A 80 2.48 7.25 -4.39
CA ILE A 80 1.38 7.01 -3.47
C ILE A 80 1.62 5.73 -2.67
N MET A 81 2.03 4.63 -3.32
CA MET A 81 2.33 3.38 -2.62
C MET A 81 3.48 3.52 -1.63
N VAL A 82 4.52 4.27 -1.97
CA VAL A 82 5.62 4.58 -1.04
C VAL A 82 5.09 5.37 0.16
N GLU A 83 4.18 6.32 -0.05
CA GLU A 83 3.59 7.12 1.02
C GLU A 83 2.71 6.28 1.96
N ILE A 84 1.86 5.41 1.40
CA ILE A 84 1.04 4.45 2.16
C ILE A 84 1.88 3.52 3.05
N LEU A 85 3.09 3.16 2.61
CA LEU A 85 3.98 2.27 3.37
C LEU A 85 4.76 2.97 4.48
N LYS A 86 4.70 4.29 4.59
CA LYS A 86 5.28 5.00 5.73
C LYS A 86 4.47 4.70 6.99
N GLN A 87 5.17 4.55 8.10
CA GLN A 87 4.55 4.22 9.38
C GLN A 87 5.29 4.94 10.51
N ASN A 88 4.52 5.52 11.40
CA ASN A 88 5.08 6.14 12.60
C ASN A 88 5.67 5.08 13.54
N GLN A 89 6.72 5.47 14.25
CA GLN A 89 7.32 4.60 15.27
C GLN A 89 6.29 4.29 16.37
N TYR A 90 6.27 3.02 16.81
CA TYR A 90 5.34 2.52 17.84
C TYR A 90 3.84 2.63 17.49
N ALA A 91 3.51 2.72 16.21
CA ALA A 91 2.14 2.77 15.72
C ALA A 91 1.79 1.55 14.86
N PRO A 92 1.67 0.34 15.45
CA PRO A 92 1.33 -0.85 14.69
C PRO A 92 -0.10 -0.75 14.15
N MET A 93 -0.29 -1.13 12.89
CA MET A 93 -1.59 -1.18 12.24
C MET A 93 -2.12 -2.62 12.19
N PRO A 94 -3.38 -2.89 12.58
CA PRO A 94 -4.02 -4.19 12.42
C PRO A 94 -4.01 -4.67 10.95
N ILE A 95 -3.87 -5.99 10.76
CA ILE A 95 -3.67 -6.58 9.42
C ILE A 95 -4.83 -6.30 8.46
N GLU A 96 -6.07 -6.31 8.95
CA GLU A 96 -7.26 -6.00 8.17
C GLU A 96 -7.26 -4.57 7.63
N LYS A 97 -6.76 -3.62 8.41
CA LYS A 97 -6.59 -2.22 8.00
C LYS A 97 -5.48 -2.07 6.96
N GLN A 98 -4.34 -2.75 7.19
CA GLN A 98 -3.24 -2.78 6.21
C GLN A 98 -3.73 -3.31 4.85
N VAL A 99 -4.49 -4.40 4.84
CA VAL A 99 -5.06 -4.98 3.62
C VAL A 99 -5.93 -3.97 2.89
N VAL A 100 -6.82 -3.27 3.59
CA VAL A 100 -7.73 -2.29 2.99
C VAL A 100 -6.97 -1.13 2.35
N ILE A 101 -6.01 -0.54 3.04
CA ILE A 101 -5.24 0.60 2.52
C ILE A 101 -4.37 0.21 1.34
N ILE A 102 -3.65 -0.91 1.43
CA ILE A 102 -2.81 -1.38 0.31
C ILE A 102 -3.70 -1.74 -0.89
N TYR A 103 -4.85 -2.37 -0.66
CA TYR A 103 -5.80 -2.67 -1.71
C TYR A 103 -6.31 -1.40 -2.41
N ALA A 104 -6.65 -0.36 -1.66
CA ALA A 104 -7.09 0.93 -2.20
C ALA A 104 -5.99 1.56 -3.08
N GLY A 105 -4.75 1.58 -2.62
CA GLY A 105 -3.62 2.11 -3.39
C GLY A 105 -3.36 1.34 -4.69
N LEU A 106 -3.31 0.01 -4.62
CA LEU A 106 -3.07 -0.85 -5.79
C LEU A 106 -4.16 -0.74 -6.85
N ASN A 107 -5.41 -0.53 -6.44
CA ASN A 107 -6.54 -0.41 -7.35
C ASN A 107 -6.83 1.03 -7.81
N GLY A 108 -5.96 1.99 -7.48
CA GLY A 108 -6.02 3.34 -8.02
C GLY A 108 -7.01 4.29 -7.36
N TYR A 109 -7.57 3.92 -6.21
CA TYR A 109 -8.50 4.78 -5.47
C TYR A 109 -7.88 6.09 -4.97
N LEU A 110 -6.55 6.14 -4.90
CA LEU A 110 -5.79 7.32 -4.50
C LEU A 110 -5.13 8.05 -5.69
N ASP A 111 -5.30 7.61 -6.93
CA ASP A 111 -4.58 8.18 -8.09
C ASP A 111 -4.85 9.68 -8.30
N ALA A 112 -6.00 10.18 -7.85
CA ALA A 112 -6.35 11.60 -7.87
C ALA A 112 -5.96 12.36 -6.59
N THR A 113 -5.42 11.67 -5.58
CA THR A 113 -5.07 12.26 -4.28
C THR A 113 -3.66 12.87 -4.34
N GLU A 114 -3.51 14.11 -3.87
CA GLU A 114 -2.21 14.74 -3.71
C GLU A 114 -1.37 14.00 -2.64
N LEU A 115 -0.05 13.92 -2.84
CA LEU A 115 0.82 13.12 -1.95
C LEU A 115 0.76 13.53 -0.49
N ASP A 116 0.64 14.81 -0.21
CA ASP A 116 0.51 15.35 1.15
C ASP A 116 -0.82 15.02 1.82
N LYS A 117 -1.83 14.61 1.04
CA LYS A 117 -3.15 14.19 1.51
C LYS A 117 -3.31 12.68 1.67
N VAL A 118 -2.32 11.87 1.28
CA VAL A 118 -2.40 10.40 1.36
C VAL A 118 -2.64 9.93 2.80
N THR A 119 -1.93 10.51 3.78
CA THR A 119 -2.14 10.16 5.20
C THR A 119 -3.52 10.57 5.71
N ILE A 120 -4.07 11.69 5.21
CA ILE A 120 -5.43 12.14 5.54
C ILE A 120 -6.43 11.15 4.95
N PHE A 121 -6.28 10.80 3.68
CA PHE A 121 -7.10 9.79 3.02
C PHE A 121 -7.13 8.47 3.79
N GLU A 122 -5.96 7.97 4.20
CA GLU A 122 -5.82 6.75 4.98
C GLU A 122 -6.62 6.84 6.29
N THR A 123 -6.41 7.91 7.05
CA THR A 123 -7.08 8.12 8.34
C THR A 123 -8.59 8.19 8.17
N GLU A 124 -9.08 9.03 7.26
CA GLU A 124 -10.51 9.23 7.03
C GLU A 124 -11.19 7.97 6.46
N LEU A 125 -10.52 7.24 5.56
CA LEU A 125 -11.04 5.97 5.04
C LEU A 125 -11.21 4.93 6.16
N LEU A 126 -10.19 4.76 7.00
CA LEU A 126 -10.25 3.80 8.11
C LEU A 126 -11.31 4.17 9.15
N GLU A 127 -11.49 5.47 9.43
CA GLU A 127 -12.55 5.97 10.29
C GLU A 127 -13.94 5.79 9.66
N TYR A 128 -14.09 6.13 8.38
CA TYR A 128 -15.33 5.93 7.64
C TYR A 128 -15.77 4.46 7.69
N ILE A 129 -14.86 3.53 7.43
CA ILE A 129 -15.16 2.09 7.48
C ILE A 129 -15.50 1.66 8.91
N ALA A 130 -14.76 2.13 9.91
CA ALA A 130 -15.00 1.76 11.30
C ALA A 130 -16.39 2.18 11.80
N VAL A 131 -16.87 3.33 11.33
CA VAL A 131 -18.17 3.89 11.72
C VAL A 131 -19.33 3.27 10.92
N ASN A 132 -19.16 3.15 9.59
CA ASN A 132 -20.27 2.83 8.70
C ASN A 132 -20.30 1.39 8.22
N GLN A 133 -19.15 0.71 8.15
CA GLN A 133 -18.97 -0.58 7.46
C GLN A 133 -17.99 -1.51 8.19
N SER A 134 -17.94 -1.45 9.52
CA SER A 134 -16.95 -2.19 10.34
C SER A 134 -16.92 -3.69 10.08
N ALA A 135 -18.01 -4.28 9.60
CA ALA A 135 -18.14 -5.68 9.27
C ALA A 135 -17.05 -6.15 8.26
N ILE A 136 -16.58 -5.28 7.35
CA ILE A 136 -15.53 -5.65 6.39
C ILE A 136 -14.20 -5.97 7.07
N PHE A 137 -13.85 -5.27 8.15
CA PHE A 137 -12.65 -5.58 8.92
C PHE A 137 -12.77 -6.95 9.58
N ASP A 138 -13.92 -7.25 10.17
CA ASP A 138 -14.17 -8.55 10.80
C ASP A 138 -14.17 -9.68 9.76
N GLU A 139 -14.75 -9.47 8.59
CA GLU A 139 -14.72 -10.44 7.49
C GLU A 139 -13.30 -10.76 7.05
N ILE A 140 -12.46 -9.73 6.80
CA ILE A 140 -11.06 -9.91 6.40
C ILE A 140 -10.26 -10.60 7.52
N LYS A 141 -10.44 -10.16 8.76
CA LYS A 141 -9.74 -10.70 9.93
C LYS A 141 -10.07 -12.16 10.18
N ASN A 142 -11.34 -12.53 10.13
CA ASN A 142 -11.81 -13.88 10.46
C ASN A 142 -11.58 -14.87 9.32
N SER A 143 -11.80 -14.47 8.06
CA SER A 143 -11.56 -15.34 6.90
C SER A 143 -10.07 -15.43 6.54
N GLY A 144 -9.31 -14.38 6.80
CA GLY A 144 -7.92 -14.23 6.36
C GLY A 144 -7.78 -14.12 4.83
N LYS A 145 -8.88 -13.84 4.10
CA LYS A 145 -8.91 -13.83 2.64
C LYS A 145 -9.67 -12.63 2.09
N LEU A 146 -9.31 -12.22 0.88
CA LEU A 146 -10.14 -11.41 0.00
C LEU A 146 -10.85 -12.36 -0.98
N GLU A 147 -12.05 -12.77 -0.61
CA GLU A 147 -12.92 -13.58 -1.46
C GLU A 147 -13.81 -12.66 -2.30
N GLU A 148 -14.34 -13.16 -3.41
CA GLU A 148 -15.13 -12.37 -4.36
C GLU A 148 -16.24 -11.53 -3.68
N LYS A 149 -16.87 -12.08 -2.66
CA LYS A 149 -17.94 -11.40 -1.91
C LYS A 149 -17.42 -10.21 -1.11
N ASN A 150 -16.42 -10.43 -0.24
CA ASN A 150 -15.90 -9.34 0.61
C ASN A 150 -15.05 -8.35 -0.17
N GLU A 151 -14.40 -8.78 -1.25
CA GLU A 151 -13.73 -7.88 -2.19
C GLU A 151 -14.75 -6.99 -2.93
N GLY A 152 -15.90 -7.55 -3.35
CA GLY A 152 -16.97 -6.77 -3.95
C GLY A 152 -17.54 -5.73 -2.98
N ASN A 153 -17.74 -6.10 -1.71
CA ASN A 153 -18.16 -5.17 -0.66
C ASN A 153 -17.12 -4.06 -0.45
N LEU A 154 -15.84 -4.43 -0.37
CA LEU A 154 -14.75 -3.46 -0.20
C LEU A 154 -14.69 -2.47 -1.37
N LYS A 155 -14.84 -2.93 -2.61
CA LYS A 155 -14.92 -2.04 -3.79
C LYS A 155 -16.05 -1.04 -3.66
N GLY A 156 -17.26 -1.50 -3.29
CA GLY A 156 -18.42 -0.61 -3.09
C GLY A 156 -18.16 0.45 -2.02
N ILE A 157 -17.54 0.07 -0.90
CA ILE A 157 -17.17 1.00 0.17
C ILE A 157 -16.17 2.05 -0.31
N LEU A 158 -15.13 1.62 -1.04
CA LEU A 158 -14.11 2.52 -1.59
C LEU A 158 -14.69 3.48 -2.63
N ASP A 159 -15.56 2.99 -3.52
CA ASP A 159 -16.24 3.81 -4.53
C ASP A 159 -17.12 4.90 -3.90
N GLU A 160 -17.78 4.59 -2.78
CA GLU A 160 -18.60 5.52 -2.03
C GLU A 160 -17.74 6.56 -1.29
N PHE A 161 -16.70 6.10 -0.60
CA PHE A 161 -15.80 6.96 0.15
C PHE A 161 -15.10 7.99 -0.76
N VAL A 162 -14.54 7.57 -1.88
CA VAL A 162 -13.81 8.46 -2.81
C VAL A 162 -14.70 9.57 -3.34
N LYS A 163 -16.00 9.32 -3.56
CA LYS A 163 -16.94 10.37 -3.98
C LYS A 163 -17.09 11.47 -2.94
N THR A 164 -17.07 11.10 -1.66
CA THR A 164 -17.19 12.07 -0.56
C THR A 164 -15.87 12.75 -0.23
N PHE A 165 -14.76 12.05 -0.33
CA PHE A 165 -13.43 12.59 -0.07
C PHE A 165 -12.99 13.64 -1.08
N ASN A 166 -13.35 13.48 -2.35
CA ASN A 166 -12.99 14.40 -3.45
C ASN A 166 -14.05 15.51 -3.68
N ALA A 167 -15.13 15.56 -2.89
CA ALA A 167 -16.16 16.59 -2.98
C ALA A 167 -15.81 17.81 -2.13
#